data_a26875afa037efd30dc3677a06a12f08
#
_entry.id   a26875afa037efd30dc3677a06a12f08
#
_cell.length_a   1.000
_cell.length_b   1.000
_cell.length_c   1.000
_cell.angle_alpha   90.00
_cell.angle_beta   90.00
_cell.angle_gamma   90.00
#
_symmetry.space_group_name_H-M   'P 1'
#
loop_
_entity.id
_entity.type
_entity.pdbx_description
1 polymer ?
#
loop_
_entity_poly.entity_id
_entity_poly.type
_entity_poly.pdbx_seq_one_letter_code
_entity_poly.pdbx_strand_id
1 'polypeptide(L)'
;MKKNIFKSNGFQSLLASLLCIVLGLFLGYLVLLVINPAGAGEAILTVVKNFLTYKKTSSQLKYLGNTLVKTAPLLMCSLSILFAYKVGLFNIGAAGQYCFGVALSLYAALGLGWSWLPCLLVAMAGGAVLGAISGVLKSYCNVNEVISGIMLNWIVLYLTNMLLTTVKEAASPYTIVLANNNPSAVLPSLGLGALFNKNQYVGLAIPLSIVMAILIWIVLDKTRFGYELKATGFNRNAAKYCGMAEKRNVILSLVISGALAGMGAALLYLTGYEQWQCSTSSVPAMGFNGIAAAFLGGLNPLGTVLASFFIQHITAGGAYVDKSLYCAQISDLISAIIIYLCGFVLFMKYAMNHSAAKREEKAALKAKAAAEQGVSDGKGGDQA
;
A
#
# COMPACT_ATOMS: atom_id res chain seq x y z
N MET A 1 1.30 -31.12 20.11
CA MET A 1 1.09 -30.96 18.68
C MET A 1 1.92 -29.78 18.16
N LYS A 2 3.02 -29.98 17.43
CA LYS A 2 3.76 -28.91 16.76
C LYS A 2 2.85 -28.33 15.66
N LYS A 3 2.35 -27.12 15.84
CA LYS A 3 1.64 -26.39 14.78
C LYS A 3 2.60 -26.27 13.59
N ASN A 4 2.28 -26.96 12.50
CA ASN A 4 3.04 -26.86 11.25
C ASN A 4 2.97 -25.39 10.78
N ILE A 5 4.06 -24.66 10.92
CA ILE A 5 4.20 -23.23 10.55
C ILE A 5 3.77 -23.03 9.08
N PHE A 6 4.00 -24.03 8.22
CA PHE A 6 3.60 -24.02 6.81
C PHE A 6 2.07 -24.02 6.58
N LYS A 7 1.27 -24.45 7.56
CA LYS A 7 -0.21 -24.41 7.50
C LYS A 7 -0.80 -23.12 8.10
N SER A 8 0.03 -22.23 8.62
CA SER A 8 -0.40 -20.94 9.14
C SER A 8 -0.89 -20.04 8.00
N ASN A 9 -2.09 -19.47 8.14
CA ASN A 9 -2.66 -18.54 7.17
C ASN A 9 -1.75 -17.32 6.86
N GLY A 10 -0.97 -16.87 7.85
CA GLY A 10 0.00 -15.79 7.69
C GLY A 10 1.19 -16.21 6.82
N PHE A 11 1.76 -17.38 7.06
CA PHE A 11 2.87 -17.91 6.26
C PHE A 11 2.49 -18.15 4.80
N GLN A 12 1.30 -18.72 4.57
CA GLN A 12 0.77 -18.93 3.21
C GLN A 12 0.53 -17.62 2.47
N SER A 13 0.03 -16.58 3.16
CA SER A 13 -0.12 -15.25 2.57
C SER A 13 1.24 -14.65 2.19
N LEU A 14 2.25 -14.78 3.05
CA LEU A 14 3.60 -14.30 2.80
C LEU A 14 4.24 -15.04 1.61
N LEU A 15 4.07 -16.35 1.54
CA LEU A 15 4.61 -17.18 0.44
C LEU A 15 3.92 -16.82 -0.89
N ALA A 16 2.59 -16.66 -0.91
CA ALA A 16 1.85 -16.23 -2.09
C ALA A 16 2.29 -14.85 -2.58
N SER A 17 2.51 -13.90 -1.64
CA SER A 17 3.02 -12.57 -1.96
C SER A 17 4.42 -12.62 -2.58
N LEU A 18 5.33 -13.43 -2.01
CA LEU A 18 6.67 -13.65 -2.55
C LEU A 18 6.63 -14.23 -3.97
N LEU A 19 5.77 -15.21 -4.21
CA LEU A 19 5.60 -15.80 -5.54
C LEU A 19 5.11 -14.75 -6.56
N CYS A 20 4.14 -13.91 -6.20
CA CYS A 20 3.67 -12.84 -7.08
C CYS A 20 4.78 -11.83 -7.41
N ILE A 21 5.62 -11.49 -6.43
CA ILE A 21 6.77 -10.61 -6.64
C ILE A 21 7.78 -11.22 -7.60
N VAL A 22 8.15 -12.49 -7.38
CA VAL A 22 9.11 -13.20 -8.25
C VAL A 22 8.58 -13.30 -9.67
N LEU A 23 7.29 -13.63 -9.84
CA LEU A 23 6.65 -13.64 -11.15
C LEU A 23 6.63 -12.25 -11.79
N GLY A 24 6.37 -11.19 -11.01
CA GLY A 24 6.41 -9.81 -11.48
C GLY A 24 7.78 -9.38 -11.95
N LEU A 25 8.82 -9.70 -11.19
CA LEU A 25 10.20 -9.44 -11.58
C LEU A 25 10.60 -10.25 -12.83
N PHE A 26 10.14 -11.50 -12.93
CA PHE A 26 10.40 -12.34 -14.10
C PHE A 26 9.72 -11.78 -15.35
N LEU A 27 8.44 -11.37 -15.28
CA LEU A 27 7.77 -10.73 -16.41
C LEU A 27 8.40 -9.38 -16.74
N GLY A 28 8.78 -8.59 -15.75
CA GLY A 28 9.54 -7.35 -15.94
C GLY A 28 10.86 -7.60 -16.67
N TYR A 29 11.57 -8.67 -16.32
CA TYR A 29 12.78 -9.10 -17.00
C TYR A 29 12.53 -9.48 -18.47
N LEU A 30 11.45 -10.20 -18.76
CA LEU A 30 11.07 -10.53 -20.14
C LEU A 30 10.78 -9.27 -20.97
N VAL A 31 10.12 -8.27 -20.38
CA VAL A 31 9.90 -6.99 -21.06
C VAL A 31 11.22 -6.27 -21.34
N LEU A 32 12.14 -6.26 -20.38
CA LEU A 32 13.49 -5.68 -20.59
C LEU A 32 14.26 -6.40 -21.70
N LEU A 33 14.16 -7.74 -21.79
CA LEU A 33 14.76 -8.54 -22.86
C LEU A 33 14.22 -8.17 -24.24
N VAL A 34 12.92 -7.87 -24.34
CA VAL A 34 12.31 -7.46 -25.62
C VAL A 34 12.79 -6.08 -26.06
N ILE A 35 12.99 -5.17 -25.09
CA ILE A 35 13.42 -3.79 -25.39
C ILE A 35 14.92 -3.72 -25.68
N ASN A 36 15.75 -4.28 -24.82
CA ASN A 36 17.21 -4.33 -25.01
C ASN A 36 17.80 -5.54 -24.28
N PRO A 37 18.11 -6.64 -25.01
CA PRO A 37 18.65 -7.85 -24.39
C PRO A 37 19.98 -7.67 -23.66
N ALA A 38 20.84 -6.78 -24.16
CA ALA A 38 22.19 -6.63 -23.63
C ALA A 38 22.26 -6.08 -22.20
N GLY A 39 21.29 -5.25 -21.80
CA GLY A 39 21.26 -4.61 -20.49
C GLY A 39 20.22 -5.21 -19.51
N ALA A 40 19.38 -6.15 -19.95
CA ALA A 40 18.21 -6.61 -19.19
C ALA A 40 18.55 -7.24 -17.83
N GLY A 41 19.63 -8.03 -17.76
CA GLY A 41 20.07 -8.67 -16.52
C GLY A 41 20.60 -7.68 -15.50
N GLU A 42 21.35 -6.67 -15.95
CA GLU A 42 21.86 -5.61 -15.07
C GLU A 42 20.72 -4.69 -14.60
N ALA A 43 19.80 -4.35 -15.48
CA ALA A 43 18.64 -3.51 -15.14
C ALA A 43 17.78 -4.14 -14.05
N ILE A 44 17.39 -5.43 -14.17
CA ILE A 44 16.56 -6.09 -13.15
C ILE A 44 17.32 -6.25 -11.83
N LEU A 45 18.63 -6.54 -11.87
CA LEU A 45 19.45 -6.61 -10.66
C LEU A 45 19.55 -5.23 -9.99
N THR A 46 19.62 -4.16 -10.75
CA THR A 46 19.65 -2.77 -10.24
C THR A 46 18.33 -2.43 -9.56
N VAL A 47 17.19 -2.80 -10.14
CA VAL A 47 15.86 -2.63 -9.54
C VAL A 47 15.79 -3.35 -8.18
N VAL A 48 16.25 -4.60 -8.12
CA VAL A 48 16.23 -5.40 -6.88
C VAL A 48 17.24 -4.89 -5.85
N LYS A 49 18.42 -4.44 -6.27
CA LYS A 49 19.43 -3.89 -5.35
C LYS A 49 19.04 -2.53 -4.79
N ASN A 50 18.37 -1.68 -5.56
CA ASN A 50 17.99 -0.33 -5.16
C ASN A 50 19.17 0.42 -4.51
N PHE A 51 19.02 0.86 -3.24
CA PHE A 51 20.08 1.59 -2.49
C PHE A 51 21.38 0.79 -2.32
N LEU A 52 21.34 -0.53 -2.41
CA LEU A 52 22.55 -1.39 -2.35
C LEU A 52 23.43 -1.26 -3.59
N THR A 53 22.97 -0.61 -4.65
CA THR A 53 23.76 -0.31 -5.86
C THR A 53 24.95 0.63 -5.55
N TYR A 54 24.84 1.45 -4.51
CA TYR A 54 25.91 2.34 -4.09
C TYR A 54 27.06 1.59 -3.39
N LYS A 55 28.32 1.93 -3.73
CA LYS A 55 29.51 1.32 -3.10
C LYS A 55 29.78 1.78 -1.68
N LYS A 56 29.39 3.03 -1.33
CA LYS A 56 29.63 3.61 0.00
C LYS A 56 28.45 3.34 0.93
N THR A 57 28.69 2.77 2.11
CA THR A 57 27.67 2.50 3.13
C THR A 57 26.90 3.77 3.54
N SER A 58 27.59 4.93 3.60
CA SER A 58 26.92 6.20 3.90
C SER A 58 25.86 6.58 2.87
N SER A 59 26.14 6.34 1.58
CA SER A 59 25.16 6.54 0.51
C SER A 59 24.02 5.52 0.58
N GLN A 60 24.35 4.25 0.84
CA GLN A 60 23.32 3.20 1.03
C GLN A 60 22.32 3.57 2.13
N LEU A 61 22.82 4.01 3.28
CA LEU A 61 21.97 4.46 4.40
C LEU A 61 21.11 5.67 4.03
N LYS A 62 21.70 6.67 3.35
CA LYS A 62 20.94 7.84 2.92
C LYS A 62 19.80 7.49 1.98
N TYR A 63 20.04 6.65 0.97
CA TYR A 63 19.01 6.26 0.00
C TYR A 63 18.02 5.23 0.57
N LEU A 64 18.42 4.39 1.54
CA LEU A 64 17.48 3.61 2.34
C LEU A 64 16.53 4.54 3.09
N GLY A 65 17.04 5.61 3.72
CA GLY A 65 16.22 6.63 4.35
C GLY A 65 15.19 7.25 3.39
N ASN A 66 15.60 7.60 2.17
CA ASN A 66 14.69 8.12 1.14
C ASN A 66 13.60 7.10 0.76
N THR A 67 13.95 5.82 0.64
CA THR A 67 12.98 4.75 0.37
C THR A 67 11.97 4.63 1.52
N LEU A 68 12.42 4.72 2.78
CA LEU A 68 11.55 4.67 3.96
C LEU A 68 10.62 5.89 4.04
N VAL A 69 11.11 7.10 3.71
CA VAL A 69 10.29 8.32 3.66
C VAL A 69 9.13 8.15 2.67
N LYS A 70 9.38 7.60 1.49
CA LYS A 70 8.33 7.31 0.50
C LYS A 70 7.46 6.10 0.87
N THR A 71 7.94 5.21 1.72
CA THR A 71 7.16 4.06 2.21
C THR A 71 6.03 4.51 3.14
N ALA A 72 6.24 5.55 3.96
CA ALA A 72 5.24 6.03 4.91
C ALA A 72 3.90 6.44 4.24
N PRO A 73 3.87 7.30 3.22
CA PRO A 73 2.63 7.64 2.52
C PRO A 73 1.99 6.45 1.80
N LEU A 74 2.80 5.57 1.21
CA LEU A 74 2.30 4.35 0.56
C LEU A 74 1.61 3.43 1.57
N LEU A 75 2.21 3.25 2.75
CA LEU A 75 1.60 2.49 3.84
C LEU A 75 0.26 3.10 4.27
N MET A 76 0.17 4.42 4.41
CA MET A 76 -1.07 5.09 4.78
C MET A 76 -2.18 4.92 3.74
N CYS A 77 -1.85 5.07 2.44
CA CYS A 77 -2.78 4.78 1.34
C CYS A 77 -3.22 3.30 1.34
N SER A 78 -2.30 2.39 1.63
CA SER A 78 -2.61 0.96 1.70
C SER A 78 -3.54 0.63 2.87
N LEU A 79 -3.31 1.22 4.04
CA LEU A 79 -4.20 1.09 5.20
C LEU A 79 -5.59 1.69 4.92
N SER A 80 -5.66 2.80 4.20
CA SER A 80 -6.90 3.40 3.72
C SER A 80 -7.74 2.40 2.92
N ILE A 81 -7.12 1.79 1.92
CA ILE A 81 -7.80 0.83 1.04
C ILE A 81 -8.19 -0.44 1.79
N LEU A 82 -7.27 -0.98 2.59
CA LEU A 82 -7.51 -2.15 3.43
C LEU A 82 -8.70 -1.93 4.37
N PHE A 83 -8.78 -0.75 5.00
CA PHE A 83 -9.84 -0.43 5.95
C PHE A 83 -11.23 -0.42 5.28
N ALA A 84 -11.35 0.22 4.13
CA ALA A 84 -12.59 0.21 3.34
C ALA A 84 -12.95 -1.21 2.87
N TYR A 85 -11.96 -1.99 2.47
CA TYR A 85 -12.17 -3.37 2.00
C TYR A 85 -12.75 -4.31 3.06
N LYS A 86 -12.47 -4.04 4.36
CA LYS A 86 -13.06 -4.83 5.46
C LYS A 86 -14.58 -4.69 5.58
N VAL A 87 -15.16 -3.63 5.03
CA VAL A 87 -16.62 -3.40 4.94
C VAL A 87 -17.18 -3.81 3.57
N GLY A 88 -16.36 -4.46 2.73
CA GLY A 88 -16.74 -4.85 1.37
C GLY A 88 -16.80 -3.69 0.38
N LEU A 89 -16.10 -2.58 0.66
CA LEU A 89 -16.02 -1.41 -0.20
C LEU A 89 -14.64 -1.30 -0.83
N PHE A 90 -14.59 -0.81 -2.07
CA PHE A 90 -13.35 -0.60 -2.78
C PHE A 90 -13.06 0.91 -2.89
N ASN A 91 -12.17 1.44 -2.01
CA ASN A 91 -11.84 2.85 -2.00
C ASN A 91 -10.85 3.22 -3.12
N ILE A 92 -11.34 3.34 -4.35
CA ILE A 92 -10.54 3.86 -5.47
C ILE A 92 -10.35 5.39 -5.38
N GLY A 93 -11.15 6.06 -4.55
CA GLY A 93 -11.05 7.49 -4.26
C GLY A 93 -9.85 7.88 -3.39
N ALA A 94 -9.06 6.89 -2.92
CA ALA A 94 -7.89 7.17 -2.08
C ALA A 94 -6.88 8.12 -2.72
N ALA A 95 -6.74 8.09 -4.04
CA ALA A 95 -5.86 8.99 -4.78
C ALA A 95 -6.32 10.46 -4.72
N GLY A 96 -7.62 10.73 -4.85
CA GLY A 96 -8.19 12.07 -4.66
C GLY A 96 -8.15 12.52 -3.19
N GLN A 97 -8.45 11.61 -2.26
CA GLN A 97 -8.33 11.88 -0.82
C GLN A 97 -6.89 12.26 -0.44
N TYR A 98 -5.91 11.59 -1.05
CA TYR A 98 -4.49 11.94 -0.95
C TYR A 98 -4.22 13.33 -1.54
N CYS A 99 -4.68 13.62 -2.77
CA CYS A 99 -4.53 14.96 -3.40
C CYS A 99 -5.10 16.06 -2.52
N PHE A 100 -6.28 15.89 -1.95
CA PHE A 100 -6.88 16.89 -1.10
C PHE A 100 -6.12 17.06 0.21
N GLY A 101 -5.55 15.99 0.75
CA GLY A 101 -4.61 16.04 1.85
C GLY A 101 -3.36 16.87 1.52
N VAL A 102 -2.80 16.73 0.30
CA VAL A 102 -1.69 17.58 -0.19
C VAL A 102 -2.14 19.05 -0.23
N ALA A 103 -3.29 19.31 -0.87
CA ALA A 103 -3.80 20.67 -1.02
C ALA A 103 -3.93 21.40 0.32
N LEU A 104 -4.61 20.78 1.27
CA LEU A 104 -4.88 21.40 2.56
C LEU A 104 -3.64 21.49 3.45
N SER A 105 -2.79 20.46 3.49
CA SER A 105 -1.55 20.50 4.28
C SER A 105 -0.57 21.56 3.79
N LEU A 106 -0.33 21.62 2.47
CA LEU A 106 0.60 22.59 1.90
C LEU A 106 0.04 24.01 1.94
N TYR A 107 -1.26 24.20 1.68
CA TYR A 107 -1.86 25.52 1.79
C TYR A 107 -1.84 26.03 3.25
N ALA A 108 -2.15 25.19 4.22
CA ALA A 108 -2.04 25.54 5.63
C ALA A 108 -0.59 25.88 6.05
N ALA A 109 0.39 25.13 5.52
CA ALA A 109 1.79 25.34 5.82
C ALA A 109 2.37 26.59 5.15
N LEU A 110 2.11 26.78 3.85
CA LEU A 110 2.74 27.84 3.03
C LEU A 110 1.92 29.12 2.98
N GLY A 111 0.59 29.02 2.95
CA GLY A 111 -0.31 30.16 2.86
C GLY A 111 -0.71 30.73 4.23
N LEU A 112 -0.97 29.85 5.22
CA LEU A 112 -1.42 30.27 6.56
C LEU A 112 -0.30 30.26 7.60
N GLY A 113 0.88 29.72 7.28
CA GLY A 113 2.03 29.70 8.18
C GLY A 113 1.87 28.75 9.38
N TRP A 114 1.01 27.73 9.30
CA TRP A 114 0.75 26.82 10.39
C TRP A 114 1.91 25.84 10.61
N SER A 115 2.04 25.33 11.85
CA SER A 115 3.01 24.29 12.19
C SER A 115 2.58 22.91 11.67
N TRP A 116 3.49 21.94 11.73
CA TRP A 116 3.28 20.60 11.16
C TRP A 116 2.04 19.85 11.69
N LEU A 117 1.72 19.98 13.00
CA LEU A 117 0.61 19.23 13.60
C LEU A 117 -0.77 19.68 13.11
N PRO A 118 -1.14 20.97 13.12
CA PRO A 118 -2.36 21.45 12.48
C PRO A 118 -2.43 21.12 10.99
N CYS A 119 -1.30 21.22 10.25
CA CYS A 119 -1.26 20.85 8.82
C CYS A 119 -1.58 19.38 8.61
N LEU A 120 -1.07 18.49 9.46
CA LEU A 120 -1.37 17.05 9.45
C LEU A 120 -2.87 16.81 9.71
N LEU A 121 -3.43 17.45 10.73
CA LEU A 121 -4.85 17.29 11.10
C LEU A 121 -5.80 17.79 10.01
N VAL A 122 -5.47 18.90 9.37
CA VAL A 122 -6.28 19.45 8.27
C VAL A 122 -6.21 18.56 7.02
N ALA A 123 -5.04 17.94 6.73
CA ALA A 123 -4.92 16.95 5.68
C ALA A 123 -5.79 15.70 5.93
N MET A 124 -5.80 15.22 7.18
CA MET A 124 -6.67 14.12 7.60
C MET A 124 -8.14 14.48 7.45
N ALA A 125 -8.51 15.69 7.90
CA ALA A 125 -9.88 16.19 7.79
C ALA A 125 -10.34 16.32 6.33
N GLY A 126 -9.48 16.82 5.45
CA GLY A 126 -9.77 16.92 4.01
C GLY A 126 -10.03 15.56 3.37
N GLY A 127 -9.14 14.60 3.62
CA GLY A 127 -9.35 13.22 3.16
C GLY A 127 -10.63 12.61 3.73
N ALA A 128 -10.92 12.84 5.02
CA ALA A 128 -12.14 12.37 5.69
C ALA A 128 -13.42 12.96 5.06
N VAL A 129 -13.42 14.24 4.70
CA VAL A 129 -14.58 14.91 4.05
C VAL A 129 -14.86 14.24 2.69
N LEU A 130 -13.86 14.00 1.86
CA LEU A 130 -14.05 13.29 0.59
C LEU A 130 -14.52 11.86 0.79
N GLY A 131 -14.00 11.18 1.81
CA GLY A 131 -14.47 9.87 2.21
C GLY A 131 -15.93 9.91 2.68
N ALA A 132 -16.33 10.93 3.43
CA ALA A 132 -17.72 11.15 3.86
C ALA A 132 -18.66 11.34 2.67
N ILE A 133 -18.29 12.16 1.68
CA ILE A 133 -19.08 12.36 0.45
C ILE A 133 -19.33 11.03 -0.25
N SER A 134 -18.27 10.26 -0.52
CA SER A 134 -18.40 8.93 -1.15
C SER A 134 -19.25 7.97 -0.30
N GLY A 135 -19.08 8.00 1.03
CA GLY A 135 -19.81 7.17 1.98
C GLY A 135 -21.32 7.49 2.04
N VAL A 136 -21.67 8.76 2.03
CA VAL A 136 -23.06 9.25 2.01
C VAL A 136 -23.72 8.87 0.68
N LEU A 137 -23.08 9.11 -0.45
CA LEU A 137 -23.58 8.73 -1.78
C LEU A 137 -23.81 7.23 -1.86
N LYS A 138 -22.89 6.41 -1.33
CA LYS A 138 -23.05 4.95 -1.27
C LYS A 138 -24.22 4.53 -0.38
N SER A 139 -24.31 5.09 0.83
CA SER A 139 -25.25 4.60 1.87
C SER A 139 -26.68 5.04 1.65
N TYR A 140 -26.88 6.26 1.13
CA TYR A 140 -28.21 6.86 0.97
C TYR A 140 -28.70 6.91 -0.46
N CYS A 141 -27.80 7.17 -1.42
CA CYS A 141 -28.15 7.28 -2.83
C CYS A 141 -27.85 6.01 -3.62
N ASN A 142 -27.26 4.98 -2.98
CA ASN A 142 -26.84 3.71 -3.59
C ASN A 142 -25.93 3.89 -4.83
N VAL A 143 -25.19 5.00 -4.88
CA VAL A 143 -24.21 5.27 -5.96
C VAL A 143 -23.04 4.28 -5.80
N ASN A 144 -22.48 3.86 -6.93
CA ASN A 144 -21.30 3.02 -6.92
C ASN A 144 -20.09 3.81 -6.42
N GLU A 145 -19.44 3.33 -5.34
CA GLU A 145 -18.30 3.98 -4.69
C GLU A 145 -17.07 4.09 -5.58
N VAL A 146 -16.92 3.15 -6.52
CA VAL A 146 -15.80 3.17 -7.49
C VAL A 146 -15.99 4.32 -8.48
N ILE A 147 -17.18 4.48 -9.04
CA ILE A 147 -17.50 5.56 -10.00
C ILE A 147 -17.37 6.92 -9.32
N SER A 148 -17.99 7.10 -8.14
CA SER A 148 -17.90 8.34 -7.38
C SER A 148 -16.46 8.67 -7.00
N GLY A 149 -15.67 7.66 -6.61
CA GLY A 149 -14.25 7.80 -6.28
C GLY A 149 -13.42 8.28 -7.47
N ILE A 150 -13.61 7.67 -8.65
CA ILE A 150 -12.89 8.07 -9.88
C ILE A 150 -13.22 9.52 -10.24
N MET A 151 -14.49 9.91 -10.21
CA MET A 151 -14.89 11.28 -10.54
C MET A 151 -14.31 12.30 -9.55
N LEU A 152 -14.38 11.99 -8.25
CA LEU A 152 -13.80 12.86 -7.22
C LEU A 152 -12.28 12.98 -7.34
N ASN A 153 -11.56 11.95 -7.77
CA ASN A 153 -10.11 12.03 -7.98
C ASN A 153 -9.74 13.14 -8.97
N TRP A 154 -10.46 13.25 -10.09
CA TRP A 154 -10.21 14.27 -11.10
C TRP A 154 -10.63 15.65 -10.65
N ILE A 155 -11.81 15.80 -10.04
CA ILE A 155 -12.29 17.07 -9.52
C ILE A 155 -11.29 17.63 -8.51
N VAL A 156 -10.84 16.78 -7.58
CA VAL A 156 -9.93 17.18 -6.51
C VAL A 156 -8.52 17.47 -7.03
N LEU A 157 -8.04 16.76 -8.05
CA LEU A 157 -6.76 17.05 -8.68
C LEU A 157 -6.72 18.50 -9.20
N TYR A 158 -7.73 18.90 -9.96
CA TYR A 158 -7.80 20.28 -10.49
C TYR A 158 -8.03 21.31 -9.40
N LEU A 159 -8.85 20.99 -8.38
CA LEU A 159 -9.03 21.85 -7.22
C LEU A 159 -7.71 22.05 -6.44
N THR A 160 -6.92 20.97 -6.28
CA THR A 160 -5.59 21.00 -5.65
C THR A 160 -4.64 21.92 -6.43
N ASN A 161 -4.58 21.77 -7.75
CA ASN A 161 -3.75 22.62 -8.60
C ASN A 161 -4.15 24.09 -8.51
N MET A 162 -5.46 24.38 -8.57
CA MET A 162 -5.99 25.72 -8.43
C MET A 162 -5.60 26.35 -7.07
N LEU A 163 -5.80 25.61 -5.97
CA LEU A 163 -5.49 26.10 -4.63
C LEU A 163 -3.99 26.31 -4.44
N LEU A 164 -3.14 25.35 -4.84
CA LEU A 164 -1.71 25.42 -4.64
C LEU A 164 -0.98 26.36 -5.61
N THR A 165 -1.62 26.79 -6.70
CA THR A 165 -1.09 27.85 -7.56
C THR A 165 -0.92 29.18 -6.80
N THR A 166 -1.68 29.41 -5.74
CA THR A 166 -1.56 30.60 -4.88
C THR A 166 -0.27 30.61 -4.04
N VAL A 167 0.33 29.45 -3.80
CA VAL A 167 1.57 29.26 -3.03
C VAL A 167 2.68 28.66 -3.87
N LYS A 168 2.63 28.88 -5.19
CA LYS A 168 3.61 28.40 -6.18
C LYS A 168 4.82 29.32 -6.21
N GLU A 169 6.00 28.79 -6.57
CA GLU A 169 7.18 29.60 -6.90
C GLU A 169 6.96 30.44 -8.16
N ALA A 170 7.51 31.64 -8.19
CA ALA A 170 7.31 32.57 -9.31
C ALA A 170 7.89 32.03 -10.63
N ALA A 171 9.05 31.37 -10.58
CA ALA A 171 9.79 30.90 -11.75
C ALA A 171 9.60 29.38 -12.05
N SER A 172 8.81 28.68 -11.27
CA SER A 172 8.70 27.23 -11.33
C SER A 172 7.23 26.78 -11.20
N PRO A 173 6.81 25.67 -11.85
CA PRO A 173 5.45 25.13 -11.65
C PRO A 173 5.26 24.44 -10.30
N TYR A 174 6.29 24.40 -9.44
CA TYR A 174 6.26 23.73 -8.14
C TYR A 174 5.85 24.70 -7.02
N THR A 175 5.29 24.15 -5.94
CA THR A 175 5.04 24.88 -4.70
C THR A 175 6.35 25.39 -4.09
N ILE A 176 6.29 26.46 -3.30
CA ILE A 176 7.45 27.00 -2.58
C ILE A 176 8.08 25.92 -1.70
N VAL A 177 9.43 25.90 -1.61
CA VAL A 177 10.16 24.96 -0.76
C VAL A 177 9.77 25.17 0.70
N LEU A 178 9.17 24.14 1.31
CA LEU A 178 8.61 24.21 2.66
C LEU A 178 9.64 24.62 3.71
N ALA A 179 10.82 24.00 3.68
CA ALA A 179 11.89 24.24 4.67
C ALA A 179 12.39 25.71 4.68
N ASN A 180 12.32 26.37 3.53
CA ASN A 180 12.78 27.76 3.41
C ASN A 180 11.70 28.77 3.83
N ASN A 181 10.44 28.47 3.57
CA ASN A 181 9.32 29.38 3.82
C ASN A 181 8.74 29.22 5.23
N ASN A 182 8.51 27.99 5.66
CA ASN A 182 7.95 27.68 6.98
C ASN A 182 8.61 26.44 7.61
N PRO A 183 9.77 26.61 8.27
CA PRO A 183 10.45 25.48 8.94
C PRO A 183 9.62 24.82 10.04
N SER A 184 8.66 25.53 10.65
CA SER A 184 7.80 24.98 11.71
C SER A 184 6.79 23.95 11.19
N ALA A 185 6.49 23.99 9.88
CA ALA A 185 5.61 23.04 9.23
C ALA A 185 6.35 21.75 8.82
N VAL A 186 7.69 21.73 8.86
CA VAL A 186 8.47 20.52 8.60
C VAL A 186 8.30 19.54 9.74
N LEU A 187 8.06 18.25 9.40
CA LEU A 187 7.94 17.19 10.39
C LEU A 187 9.22 17.04 11.20
N PRO A 188 9.13 16.90 12.54
CA PRO A 188 10.31 16.79 13.40
C PRO A 188 11.13 15.54 13.07
N SER A 189 12.45 15.69 13.03
CA SER A 189 13.38 14.61 12.68
C SER A 189 13.54 13.55 13.76
N LEU A 190 13.21 13.87 15.04
CA LEU A 190 13.38 12.99 16.21
C LEU A 190 14.79 12.38 16.34
N GLY A 191 15.79 13.00 15.72
CA GLY A 191 17.16 12.47 15.68
C GLY A 191 17.36 11.26 14.75
N LEU A 192 16.29 10.74 14.13
CA LEU A 192 16.36 9.55 13.26
C LEU A 192 17.23 9.79 12.01
N GLY A 193 17.33 11.02 11.53
CA GLY A 193 18.19 11.37 10.40
C GLY A 193 19.65 11.00 10.62
N ALA A 194 20.13 10.99 11.86
CA ALA A 194 21.52 10.62 12.19
C ALA A 194 21.82 9.16 11.82
N LEU A 195 20.86 8.25 11.99
CA LEU A 195 20.99 6.83 11.61
C LEU A 195 21.09 6.63 10.10
N PHE A 196 20.61 7.60 9.31
CA PHE A 196 20.56 7.55 7.85
C PHE A 196 21.50 8.57 7.21
N ASN A 197 22.73 8.66 7.73
CA ASN A 197 23.77 9.56 7.22
C ASN A 197 23.32 11.04 7.16
N LYS A 198 22.75 11.54 8.26
CA LYS A 198 22.22 12.92 8.41
C LYS A 198 21.16 13.27 7.34
N ASN A 199 20.33 12.30 6.97
CA ASN A 199 19.25 12.55 6.01
C ASN A 199 18.18 13.42 6.66
N GLN A 200 18.01 14.64 6.13
CA GLN A 200 17.09 15.65 6.67
C GLN A 200 15.61 15.31 6.53
N TYR A 201 15.27 14.39 5.61
CA TYR A 201 13.88 14.00 5.34
C TYR A 201 13.37 12.87 6.25
N VAL A 202 14.30 12.15 6.90
CA VAL A 202 13.96 11.05 7.80
C VAL A 202 13.58 11.60 9.16
N GLY A 203 12.34 11.36 9.58
CA GLY A 203 11.80 11.86 10.83
C GLY A 203 10.54 11.15 11.27
N LEU A 204 9.65 11.88 11.90
CA LEU A 204 8.40 11.40 12.52
C LEU A 204 7.49 10.61 11.55
N ALA A 205 7.56 10.86 10.23
CA ALA A 205 6.69 10.20 9.24
C ALA A 205 6.77 8.67 9.30
N ILE A 206 7.98 8.11 9.47
CA ILE A 206 8.20 6.66 9.48
C ILE A 206 7.60 5.99 10.72
N PRO A 207 7.98 6.35 11.96
CA PRO A 207 7.40 5.72 13.14
C PRO A 207 5.90 5.97 13.26
N LEU A 208 5.42 7.14 12.85
CA LEU A 208 4.00 7.48 12.92
C LEU A 208 3.17 6.59 11.99
N SER A 209 3.63 6.31 10.77
CA SER A 209 2.95 5.39 9.86
C SER A 209 2.88 3.96 10.38
N ILE A 210 3.94 3.48 11.06
CA ILE A 210 3.96 2.15 11.69
C ILE A 210 3.00 2.11 12.89
N VAL A 211 2.99 3.15 13.73
CA VAL A 211 2.03 3.27 14.84
C VAL A 211 0.60 3.25 14.33
N MET A 212 0.32 3.94 13.21
CA MET A 212 -1.00 3.90 12.58
C MET A 212 -1.37 2.50 12.09
N ALA A 213 -0.44 1.74 11.53
CA ALA A 213 -0.69 0.35 11.13
C ALA A 213 -1.08 -0.53 12.34
N ILE A 214 -0.38 -0.36 13.47
CA ILE A 214 -0.70 -1.06 14.72
C ILE A 214 -2.07 -0.63 15.25
N LEU A 215 -2.37 0.67 15.23
CA LEU A 215 -3.65 1.22 15.67
C LEU A 215 -4.80 0.66 14.82
N ILE A 216 -4.66 0.65 13.49
CA ILE A 216 -5.66 0.08 12.58
C ILE A 216 -5.82 -1.43 12.81
N TRP A 217 -4.73 -2.15 13.08
CA TRP A 217 -4.81 -3.56 13.45
C TRP A 217 -5.61 -3.76 14.75
N ILE A 218 -5.37 -2.96 15.79
CA ILE A 218 -6.12 -3.01 17.05
C ILE A 218 -7.59 -2.70 16.79
N VAL A 219 -7.90 -1.63 16.04
CA VAL A 219 -9.28 -1.23 15.74
C VAL A 219 -10.02 -2.35 15.02
N LEU A 220 -9.42 -2.95 14.00
CA LEU A 220 -10.08 -3.98 13.18
C LEU A 220 -10.21 -5.33 13.89
N ASP A 221 -9.21 -5.74 14.69
CA ASP A 221 -9.17 -7.10 15.22
C ASP A 221 -9.46 -7.21 16.72
N LYS A 222 -9.43 -6.11 17.46
CA LYS A 222 -9.57 -6.09 18.91
C LYS A 222 -10.74 -5.27 19.43
N THR A 223 -11.48 -4.55 18.54
CA THR A 223 -12.61 -3.72 18.97
C THR A 223 -13.95 -4.24 18.45
N ARG A 224 -15.02 -3.87 19.17
CA ARG A 224 -16.40 -4.12 18.75
C ARG A 224 -16.71 -3.45 17.40
N PHE A 225 -16.21 -2.23 17.22
CA PHE A 225 -16.39 -1.49 15.97
C PHE A 225 -15.80 -2.25 14.76
N GLY A 226 -14.56 -2.76 14.89
CA GLY A 226 -13.93 -3.57 13.83
C GLY A 226 -14.71 -4.86 13.53
N TYR A 227 -15.33 -5.47 14.53
CA TYR A 227 -16.21 -6.61 14.32
C TYR A 227 -17.46 -6.22 13.53
N GLU A 228 -18.14 -5.13 13.89
CA GLU A 228 -19.32 -4.62 13.18
C GLU A 228 -18.99 -4.25 11.72
N LEU A 229 -17.82 -3.67 11.46
CA LEU A 229 -17.34 -3.38 10.12
C LEU A 229 -17.21 -4.66 9.28
N LYS A 230 -16.54 -5.68 9.81
CA LYS A 230 -16.35 -6.97 9.12
C LYS A 230 -17.67 -7.70 8.90
N ALA A 231 -18.56 -7.71 9.89
CA ALA A 231 -19.89 -8.29 9.76
C ALA A 231 -20.71 -7.61 8.67
N THR A 232 -20.68 -6.27 8.61
CA THR A 232 -21.34 -5.48 7.56
C THR A 232 -20.76 -5.80 6.18
N GLY A 233 -19.44 -6.00 6.07
CA GLY A 233 -18.78 -6.36 4.82
C GLY A 233 -19.06 -7.78 4.35
N PHE A 234 -19.28 -8.71 5.29
CA PHE A 234 -19.59 -10.11 4.97
C PHE A 234 -21.03 -10.27 4.48
N ASN A 235 -21.99 -9.69 5.20
CA ASN A 235 -23.40 -9.66 4.78
C ASN A 235 -24.12 -8.46 5.40
N ARG A 236 -24.35 -7.44 4.57
CA ARG A 236 -24.97 -6.18 4.98
C ARG A 236 -26.39 -6.36 5.56
N ASN A 237 -27.19 -7.24 4.93
CA ASN A 237 -28.56 -7.49 5.39
C ASN A 237 -28.57 -8.23 6.74
N ALA A 238 -27.73 -9.25 6.89
CA ALA A 238 -27.61 -9.97 8.16
C ALA A 238 -27.15 -9.04 9.29
N ALA A 239 -26.16 -8.17 9.05
CA ALA A 239 -25.70 -7.19 10.01
C ALA A 239 -26.84 -6.24 10.45
N LYS A 240 -27.67 -5.78 9.51
CA LYS A 240 -28.85 -4.96 9.79
C LYS A 240 -29.86 -5.69 10.67
N TYR A 241 -30.18 -6.97 10.37
CA TYR A 241 -31.10 -7.77 11.19
C TYR A 241 -30.56 -8.04 12.60
N CYS A 242 -29.25 -8.10 12.77
CA CYS A 242 -28.57 -8.18 14.06
C CYS A 242 -28.50 -6.83 14.81
N GLY A 243 -29.14 -5.77 14.32
CA GLY A 243 -29.20 -4.46 14.97
C GLY A 243 -27.94 -3.60 14.76
N MET A 244 -27.05 -3.96 13.82
CA MET A 244 -25.87 -3.15 13.50
C MET A 244 -26.26 -2.01 12.56
N ALA A 245 -25.64 -0.83 12.77
CA ALA A 245 -25.91 0.36 11.95
C ALA A 245 -25.11 0.32 10.63
N GLU A 246 -25.55 -0.48 9.65
CA GLU A 246 -24.83 -0.79 8.43
C GLU A 246 -24.48 0.47 7.59
N LYS A 247 -25.40 1.46 7.53
CA LYS A 247 -25.16 2.73 6.82
C LYS A 247 -24.06 3.54 7.49
N ARG A 248 -24.08 3.64 8.82
CA ARG A 248 -23.05 4.32 9.60
C ARG A 248 -21.69 3.64 9.41
N ASN A 249 -21.65 2.30 9.43
CA ASN A 249 -20.43 1.53 9.23
C ASN A 249 -19.80 1.79 7.86
N VAL A 250 -20.62 1.86 6.80
CA VAL A 250 -20.17 2.21 5.43
C VAL A 250 -19.59 3.62 5.40
N ILE A 251 -20.30 4.62 5.96
CA ILE A 251 -19.83 6.01 5.96
C ILE A 251 -18.54 6.15 6.77
N LEU A 252 -18.52 5.66 8.02
CA LEU A 252 -17.34 5.77 8.89
C LEU A 252 -16.13 5.04 8.31
N SER A 253 -16.35 3.92 7.61
CA SER A 253 -15.28 3.21 6.93
C SER A 253 -14.61 4.08 5.86
N LEU A 254 -15.38 4.78 5.03
CA LEU A 254 -14.82 5.66 4.00
C LEU A 254 -14.26 6.95 4.57
N VAL A 255 -14.83 7.47 5.67
CA VAL A 255 -14.29 8.64 6.41
C VAL A 255 -12.90 8.32 6.97
N ILE A 256 -12.76 7.21 7.69
CA ILE A 256 -11.47 6.79 8.27
C ILE A 256 -10.48 6.46 7.16
N SER A 257 -10.92 5.77 6.12
CA SER A 257 -10.13 5.48 4.93
C SER A 257 -9.59 6.77 4.29
N GLY A 258 -10.45 7.78 4.10
CA GLY A 258 -10.07 9.09 3.58
C GLY A 258 -9.08 9.83 4.49
N ALA A 259 -9.32 9.81 5.82
CA ALA A 259 -8.40 10.41 6.78
C ALA A 259 -6.99 9.81 6.70
N LEU A 260 -6.89 8.47 6.55
CA LEU A 260 -5.62 7.77 6.39
C LEU A 260 -4.90 8.18 5.09
N ALA A 261 -5.63 8.27 3.97
CA ALA A 261 -5.05 8.71 2.71
C ALA A 261 -4.57 10.18 2.78
N GLY A 262 -5.37 11.08 3.35
CA GLY A 262 -4.98 12.47 3.58
C GLY A 262 -3.78 12.61 4.51
N MET A 263 -3.71 11.80 5.58
CA MET A 263 -2.54 11.72 6.44
C MET A 263 -1.29 11.30 5.66
N GLY A 264 -1.41 10.30 4.78
CA GLY A 264 -0.32 9.85 3.92
C GLY A 264 0.29 10.99 3.10
N ALA A 265 -0.55 11.87 2.56
CA ALA A 265 -0.10 13.06 1.84
C ALA A 265 0.75 14.00 2.72
N ALA A 266 0.25 14.33 3.91
CA ALA A 266 0.98 15.17 4.86
C ALA A 266 2.31 14.55 5.29
N LEU A 267 2.35 13.22 5.50
CA LEU A 267 3.59 12.51 5.86
C LEU A 267 4.67 12.55 4.79
N LEU A 268 4.33 12.81 3.52
CA LEU A 268 5.32 12.99 2.47
C LEU A 268 5.70 14.47 2.30
N TYR A 269 4.72 15.32 2.06
CA TYR A 269 4.97 16.71 1.67
C TYR A 269 5.49 17.57 2.83
N LEU A 270 5.07 17.31 4.07
CA LEU A 270 5.60 18.02 5.24
C LEU A 270 7.01 17.55 5.67
N THR A 271 7.59 16.51 5.04
CA THR A 271 9.03 16.24 5.17
C THR A 271 9.88 17.19 4.33
N GLY A 272 9.28 17.90 3.38
CA GLY A 272 10.00 18.69 2.37
C GLY A 272 10.72 17.84 1.32
N TYR A 273 10.46 16.52 1.26
CA TYR A 273 11.09 15.62 0.30
C TYR A 273 10.58 15.84 -1.13
N GLU A 274 9.30 16.13 -1.29
CA GLU A 274 8.66 16.42 -2.58
C GLU A 274 7.90 17.75 -2.52
N GLN A 275 7.88 18.45 -3.66
CA GLN A 275 7.05 19.62 -3.90
C GLN A 275 5.91 19.23 -4.83
N TRP A 276 4.74 19.89 -4.68
CA TRP A 276 3.64 19.64 -5.60
C TRP A 276 3.83 20.43 -6.90
N GLN A 277 3.66 19.75 -8.03
CA GLN A 277 3.66 20.37 -9.34
C GLN A 277 2.24 20.86 -9.69
N CYS A 278 2.00 22.17 -9.65
CA CYS A 278 0.67 22.76 -9.85
C CYS A 278 0.12 22.62 -11.28
N SER A 279 0.96 22.18 -12.23
CA SER A 279 0.56 21.90 -13.62
C SER A 279 0.35 20.40 -13.90
N THR A 280 0.33 19.55 -12.87
CA THR A 280 0.15 18.11 -13.09
C THR A 280 -1.24 17.81 -13.64
N SER A 281 -1.30 16.96 -14.66
CA SER A 281 -2.53 16.51 -15.32
C SER A 281 -2.86 15.05 -15.01
N SER A 282 -2.11 14.41 -14.11
CA SER A 282 -2.33 13.03 -13.71
C SER A 282 -2.53 12.91 -12.21
N VAL A 283 -3.45 12.05 -11.81
CA VAL A 283 -3.68 11.74 -10.39
C VAL A 283 -2.46 10.98 -9.84
N PRO A 284 -1.93 11.32 -8.64
CA PRO A 284 -0.78 10.67 -8.07
C PRO A 284 -0.92 9.15 -7.97
N ALA A 285 0.08 8.43 -8.48
CA ALA A 285 0.10 6.96 -8.46
C ALA A 285 0.12 6.37 -7.03
N MET A 286 0.53 7.16 -6.02
CA MET A 286 0.64 6.72 -4.63
C MET A 286 -0.65 6.10 -4.10
N GLY A 287 -1.82 6.72 -4.41
CA GLY A 287 -3.12 6.19 -4.02
C GLY A 287 -3.45 4.84 -4.65
N PHE A 288 -3.09 4.65 -5.93
CA PHE A 288 -3.32 3.39 -6.65
C PHE A 288 -2.32 2.30 -6.24
N ASN A 289 -1.05 2.65 -6.05
CA ASN A 289 -0.01 1.72 -5.57
C ASN A 289 -0.36 1.18 -4.17
N GLY A 290 -1.10 1.96 -3.38
CA GLY A 290 -1.66 1.52 -2.11
C GLY A 290 -2.57 0.30 -2.22
N ILE A 291 -3.30 0.14 -3.35
CA ILE A 291 -4.14 -1.04 -3.60
C ILE A 291 -3.26 -2.30 -3.63
N ALA A 292 -2.20 -2.25 -4.43
CA ALA A 292 -1.28 -3.38 -4.55
C ALA A 292 -0.62 -3.74 -3.22
N ALA A 293 -0.17 -2.74 -2.45
CA ALA A 293 0.44 -2.98 -1.15
C ALA A 293 -0.55 -3.56 -0.13
N ALA A 294 -1.83 -3.17 -0.16
CA ALA A 294 -2.87 -3.74 0.69
C ALA A 294 -3.10 -5.23 0.38
N PHE A 295 -3.21 -5.59 -0.90
CA PHE A 295 -3.40 -6.98 -1.32
C PHE A 295 -2.14 -7.82 -1.11
N LEU A 296 -0.96 -7.30 -1.43
CA LEU A 296 0.33 -7.94 -1.18
C LEU A 296 0.54 -8.23 0.31
N GLY A 297 0.11 -7.30 1.18
CA GLY A 297 0.09 -7.48 2.64
C GLY A 297 -0.96 -8.46 3.15
N GLY A 298 -1.70 -9.14 2.25
CA GLY A 298 -2.75 -10.11 2.59
C GLY A 298 -3.95 -9.48 3.30
N LEU A 299 -4.23 -8.21 3.05
CA LEU A 299 -5.28 -7.42 3.71
C LEU A 299 -5.15 -7.44 5.25
N ASN A 300 -3.92 -7.52 5.73
CA ASN A 300 -3.56 -7.43 7.14
C ASN A 300 -2.74 -6.16 7.39
N PRO A 301 -3.10 -5.30 8.37
CA PRO A 301 -2.41 -4.04 8.61
C PRO A 301 -0.90 -4.19 8.86
N LEU A 302 -0.49 -5.21 9.61
CA LEU A 302 0.94 -5.47 9.89
C LEU A 302 1.67 -6.03 8.66
N GLY A 303 1.01 -6.91 7.88
CA GLY A 303 1.55 -7.42 6.62
C GLY A 303 1.73 -6.30 5.59
N THR A 304 0.86 -5.31 5.60
CA THR A 304 0.90 -4.16 4.70
C THR A 304 2.13 -3.27 4.95
N VAL A 305 2.69 -3.23 6.17
CA VAL A 305 3.94 -2.51 6.46
C VAL A 305 5.09 -3.05 5.60
N LEU A 306 5.27 -4.37 5.59
CA LEU A 306 6.32 -5.02 4.80
C LEU A 306 6.04 -4.90 3.29
N ALA A 307 4.77 -5.06 2.89
CA ALA A 307 4.36 -4.95 1.50
C ALA A 307 4.61 -3.55 0.92
N SER A 308 4.28 -2.50 1.68
CA SER A 308 4.51 -1.11 1.28
C SER A 308 6.01 -0.80 1.13
N PHE A 309 6.82 -1.26 2.08
CA PHE A 309 8.28 -1.12 1.97
C PHE A 309 8.79 -1.82 0.72
N PHE A 310 8.32 -3.04 0.46
CA PHE A 310 8.79 -3.84 -0.67
C PHE A 310 8.42 -3.19 -2.02
N ILE A 311 7.15 -2.76 -2.20
CA ILE A 311 6.72 -2.06 -3.43
C ILE A 311 7.53 -0.77 -3.61
N GLN A 312 7.69 0.01 -2.54
CA GLN A 312 8.47 1.25 -2.62
C GLN A 312 9.95 0.99 -2.92
N HIS A 313 10.50 -0.12 -2.40
CA HIS A 313 11.87 -0.54 -2.70
C HIS A 313 12.06 -0.81 -4.20
N ILE A 314 11.15 -1.56 -4.82
CA ILE A 314 11.19 -1.85 -6.26
C ILE A 314 11.01 -0.57 -7.09
N THR A 315 10.01 0.24 -6.76
CA THR A 315 9.73 1.50 -7.49
C THR A 315 10.91 2.46 -7.40
N ALA A 316 11.54 2.60 -6.24
CA ALA A 316 12.73 3.43 -6.08
C ALA A 316 13.94 2.85 -6.81
N GLY A 317 14.09 1.51 -6.82
CA GLY A 317 15.18 0.82 -7.53
C GLY A 317 15.17 1.06 -9.03
N GLY A 318 13.98 1.23 -9.61
CA GLY A 318 13.84 1.56 -11.03
C GLY A 318 14.47 2.90 -11.44
N ALA A 319 14.59 3.85 -10.53
CA ALA A 319 15.22 5.14 -10.81
C ALA A 319 16.74 5.03 -11.05
N TYR A 320 17.36 3.91 -10.68
CA TYR A 320 18.81 3.65 -10.86
C TYR A 320 19.15 2.86 -12.13
N VAL A 321 18.15 2.44 -12.89
CA VAL A 321 18.35 1.76 -14.18
C VAL A 321 19.04 2.71 -15.16
N ASP A 322 19.95 2.19 -15.97
CA ASP A 322 20.70 2.98 -16.94
C ASP A 322 19.78 3.61 -17.98
N LYS A 323 19.70 4.94 -17.96
CA LYS A 323 18.85 5.74 -18.84
C LYS A 323 19.37 5.80 -20.28
N SER A 324 20.60 5.36 -20.54
CA SER A 324 21.15 5.26 -21.91
C SER A 324 20.62 4.04 -22.64
N LEU A 325 20.28 2.97 -21.90
CA LEU A 325 19.78 1.71 -22.43
C LEU A 325 18.24 1.63 -22.39
N TYR A 326 17.63 2.30 -21.39
CA TYR A 326 16.19 2.24 -21.15
C TYR A 326 15.62 3.63 -20.85
N CYS A 327 14.44 3.93 -21.36
CA CYS A 327 13.75 5.18 -21.04
C CYS A 327 13.37 5.24 -19.55
N ALA A 328 13.20 6.45 -19.02
CA ALA A 328 12.88 6.66 -17.59
C ALA A 328 11.58 5.95 -17.15
N GLN A 329 10.65 5.77 -18.08
CA GLN A 329 9.33 5.14 -17.83
C GLN A 329 9.41 3.63 -17.67
N ILE A 330 10.54 2.98 -17.98
CA ILE A 330 10.67 1.52 -17.87
C ILE A 330 10.55 1.04 -16.42
N SER A 331 11.01 1.84 -15.47
CA SER A 331 10.87 1.53 -14.05
C SER A 331 9.42 1.57 -13.57
N ASP A 332 8.65 2.51 -14.10
CA ASP A 332 7.22 2.60 -13.82
C ASP A 332 6.47 1.41 -14.44
N LEU A 333 6.87 0.99 -15.65
CA LEU A 333 6.31 -0.18 -16.31
C LEU A 333 6.59 -1.47 -15.52
N ILE A 334 7.83 -1.69 -15.06
CA ILE A 334 8.18 -2.86 -14.22
C ILE A 334 7.37 -2.84 -12.93
N SER A 335 7.30 -1.69 -12.27
CA SER A 335 6.51 -1.51 -11.05
C SER A 335 5.02 -1.81 -11.30
N ALA A 336 4.46 -1.33 -12.41
CA ALA A 336 3.08 -1.58 -12.79
C ALA A 336 2.80 -3.08 -13.03
N ILE A 337 3.72 -3.81 -13.66
CA ILE A 337 3.60 -5.27 -13.85
C ILE A 337 3.60 -6.00 -12.50
N ILE A 338 4.50 -5.62 -11.59
CA ILE A 338 4.55 -6.20 -10.24
C ILE A 338 3.24 -5.91 -9.48
N ILE A 339 2.77 -4.66 -9.54
CA ILE A 339 1.52 -4.21 -8.93
C ILE A 339 0.31 -5.00 -9.48
N TYR A 340 0.25 -5.19 -10.80
CA TYR A 340 -0.79 -5.98 -11.44
C TYR A 340 -0.82 -7.42 -10.93
N LEU A 341 0.35 -8.07 -10.84
CA LEU A 341 0.45 -9.44 -10.33
C LEU A 341 0.16 -9.53 -8.82
N CYS A 342 0.40 -8.47 -8.05
CA CYS A 342 0.00 -8.43 -6.65
C CYS A 342 -1.51 -8.54 -6.47
N GLY A 343 -2.32 -8.15 -7.44
CA GLY A 343 -3.76 -8.38 -7.45
C GLY A 343 -4.15 -9.87 -7.43
N PHE A 344 -3.27 -10.75 -7.91
CA PHE A 344 -3.49 -12.20 -7.93
C PHE A 344 -3.02 -12.94 -6.67
N VAL A 345 -2.50 -12.25 -5.65
CA VAL A 345 -2.02 -12.89 -4.40
C VAL A 345 -3.09 -13.76 -3.76
N LEU A 346 -4.34 -13.33 -3.71
CA LEU A 346 -5.43 -14.11 -3.15
C LEU A 346 -5.72 -15.36 -3.99
N PHE A 347 -5.67 -15.25 -5.31
CA PHE A 347 -5.80 -16.40 -6.23
C PHE A 347 -4.64 -17.38 -6.06
N MET A 348 -3.40 -16.89 -5.96
CA MET A 348 -2.22 -17.74 -5.72
C MET A 348 -2.33 -18.49 -4.40
N LYS A 349 -2.79 -17.81 -3.34
CA LYS A 349 -3.05 -18.44 -2.05
C LYS A 349 -4.11 -19.54 -2.15
N TYR A 350 -5.20 -19.28 -2.87
CA TYR A 350 -6.25 -20.27 -3.13
C TYR A 350 -5.68 -21.49 -3.90
N ALA A 351 -4.95 -21.26 -4.99
CA ALA A 351 -4.35 -22.31 -5.82
C ALA A 351 -3.35 -23.16 -5.03
N MET A 352 -2.53 -22.55 -4.18
CA MET A 352 -1.59 -23.23 -3.28
C MET A 352 -2.34 -24.14 -2.29
N ASN A 353 -3.37 -23.64 -1.64
CA ASN A 353 -4.16 -24.40 -0.67
C ASN A 353 -4.89 -25.58 -1.34
N HIS A 354 -5.46 -25.34 -2.52
CA HIS A 354 -6.13 -26.41 -3.27
C HIS A 354 -5.17 -27.50 -3.73
N SER A 355 -3.97 -27.11 -4.18
CA SER A 355 -2.91 -28.05 -4.56
C SER A 355 -2.37 -28.83 -3.36
N ALA A 356 -2.27 -28.20 -2.19
CA ALA A 356 -1.87 -28.88 -0.96
C ALA A 356 -2.93 -29.88 -0.50
N ALA A 357 -4.20 -29.52 -0.52
CA ALA A 357 -5.31 -30.40 -0.19
C ALA A 357 -5.37 -31.62 -1.12
N LYS A 358 -5.21 -31.44 -2.43
CA LYS A 358 -5.12 -32.56 -3.39
C LYS A 358 -3.93 -33.50 -3.15
N ARG A 359 -2.79 -32.94 -2.73
CA ARG A 359 -1.61 -33.76 -2.38
C ARG A 359 -1.85 -34.58 -1.14
N GLU A 360 -2.49 -34.01 -0.10
CA GLU A 360 -2.87 -34.71 1.13
C GLU A 360 -3.88 -35.83 0.85
N GLU A 361 -4.88 -35.59 0.02
CA GLU A 361 -5.86 -36.59 -0.40
C GLU A 361 -5.21 -37.73 -1.14
N LYS A 362 -4.32 -37.44 -2.11
CA LYS A 362 -3.56 -38.49 -2.83
C LYS A 362 -2.64 -39.27 -1.90
N ALA A 363 -2.01 -38.60 -0.93
CA ALA A 363 -1.15 -39.31 0.04
C ALA A 363 -1.99 -40.21 0.97
N ALA A 364 -3.16 -39.75 1.40
CA ALA A 364 -4.07 -40.56 2.21
C ALA A 364 -4.63 -41.77 1.46
N LEU A 365 -4.96 -41.61 0.17
CA LEU A 365 -5.39 -42.73 -0.70
C LEU A 365 -4.27 -43.74 -0.90
N LYS A 366 -3.01 -43.30 -1.13
CA LYS A 366 -1.86 -44.21 -1.25
C LYS A 366 -1.58 -44.94 0.07
N ALA A 367 -1.71 -44.28 1.22
CA ALA A 367 -1.54 -44.90 2.53
C ALA A 367 -2.61 -45.96 2.81
N LYS A 368 -3.88 -45.72 2.43
CA LYS A 368 -4.94 -46.69 2.53
C LYS A 368 -4.70 -47.92 1.63
N ALA A 369 -4.32 -47.70 0.37
CA ALA A 369 -4.00 -48.78 -0.57
C ALA A 369 -2.81 -49.65 -0.09
N ALA A 370 -1.78 -49.02 0.48
CA ALA A 370 -0.65 -49.72 1.05
C ALA A 370 -1.02 -50.53 2.30
N ALA A 371 -1.92 -50.02 3.13
CA ALA A 371 -2.44 -50.74 4.31
C ALA A 371 -3.32 -51.94 3.92
N GLU A 372 -4.12 -51.83 2.87
CA GLU A 372 -4.93 -52.92 2.32
C GLU A 372 -4.06 -54.04 1.69
N GLN A 373 -2.98 -53.68 0.99
CA GLN A 373 -2.04 -54.64 0.45
C GLN A 373 -1.26 -55.36 1.55
N GLY A 374 -0.82 -54.67 2.60
CA GLY A 374 -0.13 -55.30 3.75
C GLY A 374 -1.00 -56.27 4.56
N VAL A 375 -2.34 -56.10 4.52
CA VAL A 375 -3.29 -57.01 5.15
C VAL A 375 -3.55 -58.24 4.30
N SER A 376 -3.43 -58.13 2.95
CA SER A 376 -3.58 -59.28 2.03
C SER A 376 -2.38 -60.23 2.10
N ASP A 377 -1.16 -59.68 2.22
CA ASP A 377 0.08 -60.49 2.32
C ASP A 377 0.24 -61.16 3.69
N GLY A 378 -0.37 -60.64 4.76
CA GLY A 378 -0.36 -61.26 6.09
C GLY A 378 -1.31 -62.45 6.29
N LYS A 379 -2.28 -62.66 5.38
CA LYS A 379 -3.24 -63.80 5.44
C LYS A 379 -2.83 -65.03 4.66
N GLY A 380 -1.73 -64.99 3.92
CA GLY A 380 -1.20 -66.11 3.13
C GLY A 380 -0.17 -66.99 3.83
N GLY A 381 0.18 -66.72 5.11
CA GLY A 381 1.27 -67.39 5.85
C GLY A 381 0.86 -68.46 6.87
N ASP A 382 -0.45 -68.74 7.05
CA ASP A 382 -0.91 -69.70 8.08
C ASP A 382 -1.73 -70.84 7.48
N GLN A 383 -1.23 -71.48 6.39
CA GLN A 383 -1.67 -72.77 5.93
C GLN A 383 -0.48 -73.48 5.24
N ALA A 384 0.42 -74.12 6.04
CA ALA A 384 1.23 -75.18 5.63
C ALA A 384 1.65 -76.06 6.87
#